data_73d8e5c7a7cb6bf4edd871a266360b61
#
_entry.id   73d8e5c7a7cb6bf4edd871a266360b61
#
_cell.length_a   1.000
_cell.length_b   1.000
_cell.length_c   1.000
_cell.angle_alpha   90.00
_cell.angle_beta   90.00
_cell.angle_gamma   90.00
#
_symmetry.space_group_name_H-M   'P 1'
#
loop_
_entity.id
_entity.type
_entity.pdbx_description
1 polymer ?
#
loop_
_entity_poly.entity_id
_entity_poly.type
_entity_poly.pdbx_seq_one_letter_code
_entity_poly.pdbx_strand_id
1 'polypeptide(L)'
;MKRSLLFDASSIFRLVRELRGAAPDELLEGSTISLAHYELGNAVWRECFLLKRISREEAEKLLRAMFAIVQTMEVTSVDREDEAMDILGKACDFNMTYYDSAYVAQAHKSKKVLVTDDNKLAKAAQKIGVKTLTSNELIAKM
;
A
#
# COMPACT_ATOMS: atom_id res chain seq x y z
N MET A 1 -20.51 6.35 -4.38
CA MET A 1 -20.17 5.56 -3.20
C MET A 1 -18.67 5.33 -3.10
N LYS A 2 -18.12 5.56 -1.95
CA LYS A 2 -16.69 5.38 -1.77
C LYS A 2 -16.29 3.93 -1.83
N ARG A 3 -15.16 3.70 -2.45
CA ARG A 3 -14.60 2.37 -2.52
C ARG A 3 -13.99 1.99 -1.18
N SER A 4 -14.13 0.74 -0.81
CA SER A 4 -13.57 0.22 0.42
C SER A 4 -12.27 -0.50 0.13
N LEU A 5 -11.31 0.22 -0.45
CA LEU A 5 -10.00 -0.32 -0.83
C LEU A 5 -8.91 0.30 0.03
N LEU A 6 -8.03 -0.56 0.53
CA LEU A 6 -6.82 -0.14 1.22
C LEU A 6 -5.63 -0.62 0.40
N PHE A 7 -4.75 0.32 0.04
CA PHE A 7 -3.60 0.04 -0.83
C PHE A 7 -2.34 -0.07 0.01
N ASP A 8 -1.51 -1.07 -0.27
CA ASP A 8 -0.17 -1.10 0.28
C ASP A 8 0.78 -0.31 -0.62
N ALA A 9 2.02 -0.12 -0.17
CA ALA A 9 2.97 0.67 -0.94
C ALA A 9 3.29 0.04 -2.30
N SER A 10 3.35 -1.29 -2.38
CA SER A 10 3.69 -1.97 -3.64
C SER A 10 2.65 -1.68 -4.72
N SER A 11 1.38 -1.71 -4.36
CA SER A 11 0.31 -1.45 -5.32
C SER A 11 0.24 0.02 -5.70
N ILE A 12 0.45 0.94 -4.75
CA ILE A 12 0.50 2.36 -5.05
C ILE A 12 1.65 2.64 -6.02
N PHE A 13 2.83 2.12 -5.70
CA PHE A 13 4.03 2.32 -6.53
C PHE A 13 3.78 1.87 -7.96
N ARG A 14 3.23 0.67 -8.11
CA ARG A 14 2.98 0.11 -9.43
C ARG A 14 1.92 0.88 -10.20
N LEU A 15 0.82 1.23 -9.56
CA LEU A 15 -0.25 1.97 -10.22
C LEU A 15 0.23 3.34 -10.71
N VAL A 16 0.99 4.04 -9.89
CA VAL A 16 1.52 5.35 -10.28
C VAL A 16 2.49 5.22 -11.45
N ARG A 17 3.36 4.19 -11.43
CA ARG A 17 4.31 3.95 -12.51
C ARG A 17 3.61 3.57 -13.81
N GLU A 18 2.64 2.68 -13.74
CA GLU A 18 1.95 2.14 -14.92
C GLU A 18 1.02 3.16 -15.57
N LEU A 19 0.30 3.90 -14.76
CA LEU A 19 -0.74 4.81 -15.25
C LEU A 19 -0.23 6.24 -15.40
N ARG A 20 1.00 6.49 -15.01
CA ARG A 20 1.67 7.79 -15.08
C ARG A 20 0.80 8.87 -14.44
N GLY A 21 0.51 9.95 -15.05
CA GLY A 21 -0.28 11.00 -14.42
C GLY A 21 -1.78 10.74 -14.32
N ALA A 22 -2.24 9.57 -14.74
CA ALA A 22 -3.67 9.25 -14.77
C ALA A 22 -4.05 8.33 -13.60
N ALA A 23 -3.79 8.78 -12.37
CA ALA A 23 -4.16 8.01 -11.19
C ALA A 23 -5.67 7.74 -11.18
N PRO A 24 -6.09 6.48 -10.99
CA PRO A 24 -7.51 6.17 -11.02
C PRO A 24 -8.23 6.69 -9.80
N ASP A 25 -9.52 6.99 -9.95
CA ASP A 25 -10.34 7.46 -8.83
C ASP A 25 -10.31 6.48 -7.67
N GLU A 26 -10.27 5.17 -7.96
CA GLU A 26 -10.20 4.13 -6.94
C GLU A 26 -8.99 4.33 -6.01
N LEU A 27 -7.86 4.77 -6.57
CA LEU A 27 -6.68 5.06 -5.77
C LEU A 27 -6.85 6.35 -4.99
N LEU A 28 -7.28 7.41 -5.65
CA LEU A 28 -7.42 8.73 -5.02
C LEU A 28 -8.45 8.73 -3.90
N GLU A 29 -9.51 7.92 -4.03
CA GLU A 29 -10.56 7.80 -3.03
C GLU A 29 -10.30 6.66 -2.04
N GLY A 30 -9.22 5.93 -2.21
CA GLY A 30 -8.87 4.81 -1.35
C GLY A 30 -8.18 5.23 -0.07
N SER A 31 -7.69 4.24 0.64
CA SER A 31 -6.99 4.47 1.90
C SER A 31 -5.65 3.72 1.92
N THR A 32 -4.79 4.13 2.83
CA THR A 32 -3.52 3.48 3.10
C THR A 32 -3.14 3.79 4.55
N ILE A 33 -1.94 3.39 4.95
CA ILE A 33 -1.42 3.70 6.28
C ILE A 33 -0.18 4.58 6.15
N SER A 34 0.17 5.27 7.21
CA SER A 34 1.29 6.23 7.20
C SER A 34 2.63 5.59 6.82
N LEU A 35 2.78 4.29 7.04
CA LEU A 35 3.98 3.55 6.64
C LEU A 35 4.23 3.66 5.13
N ALA A 36 3.17 3.81 4.33
CA ALA A 36 3.30 3.90 2.87
C ALA A 36 4.22 5.04 2.44
N HIS A 37 4.23 6.17 3.16
CA HIS A 37 5.13 7.28 2.85
C HIS A 37 6.59 6.83 2.85
N TYR A 38 6.96 6.04 3.85
CA TYR A 38 8.34 5.58 3.98
C TYR A 38 8.68 4.49 2.99
N GLU A 39 7.75 3.56 2.78
CA GLU A 39 7.99 2.46 1.86
C GLU A 39 8.04 2.93 0.41
N LEU A 40 7.21 3.89 0.04
CA LEU A 40 7.25 4.49 -1.29
C LEU A 40 8.58 5.21 -1.53
N GLY A 41 9.03 5.99 -0.55
CA GLY A 41 10.33 6.63 -0.63
C GLY A 41 11.46 5.64 -0.78
N ASN A 42 11.40 4.55 -0.02
CA ASN A 42 12.41 3.51 -0.12
C ASN A 42 12.38 2.81 -1.49
N ALA A 43 11.21 2.59 -2.05
CA ALA A 43 11.08 1.98 -3.38
C ALA A 43 11.70 2.88 -4.47
N VAL A 44 11.45 4.18 -4.38
CA VAL A 44 12.07 5.15 -5.31
C VAL A 44 13.59 5.16 -5.13
N TRP A 45 14.06 5.12 -3.88
CA TRP A 45 15.49 5.04 -3.59
C TRP A 45 16.13 3.82 -4.24
N ARG A 46 15.47 2.66 -4.16
CA ARG A 46 15.99 1.43 -4.78
C ARG A 46 16.15 1.60 -6.29
N GLU A 47 15.15 2.16 -6.95
CA GLU A 47 15.20 2.38 -8.41
C GLU A 47 16.33 3.33 -8.80
N CYS A 48 16.56 4.35 -8.00
CA CYS A 48 17.55 5.38 -8.29
C CYS A 48 18.95 4.96 -7.88
N PHE A 49 19.15 4.66 -6.61
CA PHE A 49 20.48 4.47 -6.04
C PHE A 49 20.99 3.04 -6.20
N LEU A 50 20.13 2.05 -5.92
CA LEU A 50 20.54 0.66 -5.89
C LEU A 50 20.54 0.04 -7.29
N LEU A 51 19.45 0.15 -7.99
CA LEU A 51 19.25 -0.48 -9.31
C LEU A 51 19.68 0.43 -10.47
N LYS A 52 19.85 1.70 -10.22
CA LYS A 52 20.30 2.71 -11.18
C LYS A 52 19.46 2.71 -12.46
N ARG A 53 18.15 2.54 -12.30
CA ARG A 53 17.19 2.52 -13.41
C ARG A 53 16.66 3.90 -13.76
N ILE A 54 16.70 4.82 -12.80
CA ILE A 54 16.24 6.20 -13.00
C ILE A 54 17.26 7.15 -12.43
N SER A 55 17.27 8.38 -12.92
CA SER A 55 18.15 9.42 -12.44
C SER A 55 17.62 10.00 -11.12
N ARG A 56 18.45 10.75 -10.43
CA ARG A 56 18.06 11.48 -9.22
C ARG A 56 16.88 12.39 -9.50
N GLU A 57 16.92 13.10 -10.62
CA GLU A 57 15.86 14.02 -11.01
C GLU A 57 14.55 13.30 -11.26
N GLU A 58 14.61 12.17 -11.97
CA GLU A 58 13.42 11.34 -12.21
C GLU A 58 12.87 10.79 -10.90
N ALA A 59 13.75 10.39 -9.99
CA ALA A 59 13.35 9.87 -8.68
C ALA A 59 12.59 10.93 -7.88
N GLU A 60 13.07 12.17 -7.89
CA GLU A 60 12.42 13.26 -7.17
C GLU A 60 11.04 13.56 -7.76
N LYS A 61 10.92 13.57 -9.08
CA LYS A 61 9.62 13.77 -9.73
C LYS A 61 8.64 12.65 -9.39
N LEU A 62 9.11 11.41 -9.41
CA LEU A 62 8.28 10.26 -9.08
C LEU A 62 7.80 10.32 -7.64
N LEU A 63 8.69 10.64 -6.72
CA LEU A 63 8.33 10.73 -5.30
C LEU A 63 7.33 11.87 -5.05
N ARG A 64 7.51 13.01 -5.72
CA ARG A 64 6.54 14.11 -5.61
C ARG A 64 5.15 13.68 -6.08
N ALA A 65 5.08 12.95 -7.19
CA ALA A 65 3.81 12.45 -7.71
C ALA A 65 3.16 11.50 -6.72
N MET A 66 3.93 10.59 -6.14
CA MET A 66 3.41 9.63 -5.17
C MET A 66 2.94 10.31 -3.90
N PHE A 67 3.71 11.29 -3.42
CA PHE A 67 3.32 12.06 -2.24
C PHE A 67 2.00 12.79 -2.47
N ALA A 68 1.85 13.43 -3.62
CA ALA A 68 0.62 14.16 -3.96
C ALA A 68 -0.59 13.21 -3.97
N ILE A 69 -0.43 12.02 -4.51
CA ILE A 69 -1.51 11.03 -4.55
C ILE A 69 -1.88 10.60 -3.14
N VAL A 70 -0.91 10.26 -2.31
CA VAL A 70 -1.19 9.83 -0.94
C VAL A 70 -1.88 10.94 -0.14
N GLN A 71 -1.59 12.20 -0.46
CA GLN A 71 -2.27 13.34 0.18
C GLN A 71 -3.77 13.37 -0.08
N THR A 72 -4.23 12.76 -1.17
CA THR A 72 -5.67 12.70 -1.46
C THR A 72 -6.34 11.50 -0.81
N MET A 73 -5.57 10.53 -0.34
CA MET A 73 -6.08 9.29 0.24
C MET A 73 -6.39 9.47 1.72
N GLU A 74 -7.21 8.57 2.24
CA GLU A 74 -7.40 8.46 3.68
C GLU A 74 -6.19 7.70 4.26
N VAL A 75 -5.42 8.36 5.12
CA VAL A 75 -4.20 7.78 5.69
C VAL A 75 -4.40 7.61 7.19
N THR A 76 -4.19 6.38 7.69
CA THR A 76 -4.30 6.09 9.12
C THR A 76 -2.93 5.73 9.69
N SER A 77 -2.79 5.95 11.00
CA SER A 77 -1.57 5.62 11.74
C SER A 77 -1.95 4.84 12.98
N VAL A 78 -0.98 4.12 13.52
CA VAL A 78 -1.16 3.48 14.83
C VAL A 78 -1.10 4.59 15.89
N ASP A 79 -2.17 4.73 16.65
CA ASP A 79 -2.23 5.73 17.71
C ASP A 79 -2.74 5.17 19.04
N ARG A 80 -2.98 3.85 19.11
CA ARG A 80 -3.45 3.18 20.31
C ARG A 80 -2.65 1.90 20.55
N GLU A 81 -2.46 1.59 21.82
CA GLU A 81 -1.72 0.39 22.21
C GLU A 81 -2.37 -0.89 21.71
N ASP A 82 -3.71 -0.97 21.78
CA ASP A 82 -4.41 -2.18 21.33
C ASP A 82 -4.24 -2.42 19.81
N GLU A 83 -4.11 -1.35 19.05
CA GLU A 83 -3.84 -1.49 17.62
C GLU A 83 -2.46 -2.07 17.37
N ALA A 84 -1.47 -1.62 18.11
CA ALA A 84 -0.11 -2.16 18.00
C ALA A 84 -0.08 -3.64 18.39
N MET A 85 -0.82 -4.02 19.43
CA MET A 85 -0.90 -5.41 19.86
C MET A 85 -1.59 -6.29 18.83
N ASP A 86 -2.63 -5.78 18.16
CA ASP A 86 -3.31 -6.50 17.09
C ASP A 86 -2.37 -6.77 15.91
N ILE A 87 -1.58 -5.76 15.54
CA ILE A 87 -0.60 -5.91 14.46
C ILE A 87 0.44 -6.97 14.82
N LEU A 88 0.96 -6.92 16.05
CA LEU A 88 1.96 -7.87 16.49
C LEU A 88 1.40 -9.30 16.51
N GLY A 89 0.19 -9.47 17.03
CA GLY A 89 -0.44 -10.79 17.10
C GLY A 89 -0.61 -11.40 15.71
N LYS A 90 -1.13 -10.63 14.76
CA LYS A 90 -1.29 -11.10 13.39
C LYS A 90 0.05 -11.41 12.73
N ALA A 91 1.07 -10.59 12.98
CA ALA A 91 2.39 -10.81 12.43
C ALA A 91 2.95 -12.17 12.90
N CYS A 92 2.86 -12.43 14.20
CA CYS A 92 3.37 -13.68 14.78
C CYS A 92 2.56 -14.88 14.35
N ASP A 93 1.23 -14.76 14.34
CA ASP A 93 0.35 -15.90 14.04
C ASP A 93 0.35 -16.29 12.57
N PHE A 94 0.58 -15.33 11.67
CA PHE A 94 0.49 -15.57 10.23
C PHE A 94 1.82 -15.37 9.49
N ASN A 95 2.90 -15.31 10.23
CA ASN A 95 4.27 -15.25 9.67
C ASN A 95 4.48 -14.07 8.72
N MET A 96 4.16 -12.89 9.18
CA MET A 96 4.41 -11.64 8.46
C MET A 96 5.36 -10.77 9.27
N THR A 97 6.01 -9.83 8.58
CA THR A 97 6.68 -8.75 9.31
C THR A 97 5.61 -7.87 9.97
N TYR A 98 6.02 -7.13 10.98
CA TYR A 98 5.15 -6.17 11.64
C TYR A 98 4.62 -5.15 10.63
N TYR A 99 5.47 -4.73 9.69
CA TYR A 99 5.11 -3.76 8.64
C TYR A 99 4.02 -4.29 7.72
N ASP A 100 4.18 -5.51 7.21
CA ASP A 100 3.17 -6.13 6.35
C ASP A 100 1.87 -6.34 7.11
N SER A 101 1.98 -6.78 8.36
CA SER A 101 0.82 -6.99 9.21
C SER A 101 0.04 -5.69 9.45
N ALA A 102 0.74 -4.55 9.49
CA ALA A 102 0.06 -3.27 9.71
C ALA A 102 -0.97 -2.99 8.61
N TYR A 103 -0.65 -3.30 7.36
CA TYR A 103 -1.62 -3.15 6.27
C TYR A 103 -2.81 -4.10 6.43
N VAL A 104 -2.53 -5.37 6.73
CA VAL A 104 -3.58 -6.38 6.88
C VAL A 104 -4.48 -6.07 8.05
N ALA A 105 -3.89 -5.68 9.19
CA ALA A 105 -4.66 -5.36 10.39
C ALA A 105 -5.60 -4.18 10.14
N GLN A 106 -5.13 -3.15 9.45
CA GLN A 106 -5.97 -2.00 9.14
C GLN A 106 -7.09 -2.38 8.17
N ALA A 107 -6.79 -3.18 7.15
CA ALA A 107 -7.81 -3.65 6.22
C ALA A 107 -8.87 -4.50 6.94
N HIS A 108 -8.44 -5.36 7.83
CA HIS A 108 -9.34 -6.23 8.61
C HIS A 108 -10.24 -5.41 9.53
N LYS A 109 -9.64 -4.48 10.28
CA LYS A 109 -10.37 -3.63 11.21
C LYS A 109 -11.42 -2.76 10.51
N SER A 110 -11.07 -2.19 9.36
CA SER A 110 -11.95 -1.29 8.62
C SER A 110 -12.81 -2.00 7.58
N LYS A 111 -12.70 -3.33 7.49
CA LYS A 111 -13.46 -4.17 6.54
C LYS A 111 -13.26 -3.73 5.10
N LYS A 112 -12.01 -3.48 4.76
CA LYS A 112 -11.65 -3.04 3.41
C LYS A 112 -10.94 -4.17 2.67
N VAL A 113 -11.04 -4.11 1.34
CA VAL A 113 -10.28 -5.01 0.45
C VAL A 113 -8.84 -4.49 0.40
N LEU A 114 -7.87 -5.37 0.58
CA LEU A 114 -6.46 -5.01 0.49
C LEU A 114 -5.98 -5.15 -0.94
N VAL A 115 -5.47 -4.07 -1.50
CA VAL A 115 -4.85 -4.10 -2.84
C VAL A 115 -3.35 -4.23 -2.64
N THR A 116 -2.80 -5.35 -3.08
CA THR A 116 -1.38 -5.66 -2.92
C THR A 116 -0.91 -6.51 -4.09
N ASP A 117 0.34 -6.31 -4.49
CA ASP A 117 0.98 -7.15 -5.49
C ASP A 117 1.93 -8.18 -4.87
N ASP A 118 2.00 -8.21 -3.55
CA ASP A 118 2.83 -9.17 -2.82
C ASP A 118 2.01 -10.44 -2.55
N ASN A 119 2.35 -11.53 -3.24
CA ASN A 119 1.63 -12.81 -3.11
C ASN A 119 1.66 -13.36 -1.69
N LYS A 120 2.79 -13.24 -1.01
CA LYS A 120 2.92 -13.75 0.36
C LYS A 120 1.98 -13.00 1.30
N LEU A 121 1.96 -11.67 1.16
CA LEU A 121 1.07 -10.83 1.96
C LEU A 121 -0.39 -11.13 1.66
N ALA A 122 -0.73 -11.29 0.39
CA ALA A 122 -2.11 -11.60 -0.01
C ALA A 122 -2.57 -12.92 0.62
N LYS A 123 -1.72 -13.95 0.62
CA LYS A 123 -2.09 -15.24 1.20
C LYS A 123 -2.32 -15.13 2.70
N ALA A 124 -1.46 -14.40 3.40
CA ALA A 124 -1.62 -14.18 4.84
C ALA A 124 -2.92 -13.42 5.13
N ALA A 125 -3.20 -12.38 4.35
CA ALA A 125 -4.42 -11.59 4.49
C ALA A 125 -5.66 -12.45 4.31
N GLN A 126 -5.66 -13.32 3.30
CA GLN A 126 -6.79 -14.21 3.03
C GLN A 126 -7.03 -15.18 4.18
N LYS A 127 -5.98 -15.68 4.81
CA LYS A 127 -6.12 -16.55 5.99
C LYS A 127 -6.78 -15.84 7.15
N ILE A 128 -6.60 -14.54 7.26
CA ILE A 128 -7.22 -13.72 8.31
C ILE A 128 -8.68 -13.39 7.97
N GLY A 129 -9.05 -13.53 6.70
CA GLY A 129 -10.39 -13.21 6.24
C GLY A 129 -10.48 -11.88 5.49
N VAL A 130 -9.34 -11.32 5.10
CA VAL A 130 -9.29 -10.08 4.32
C VAL A 130 -9.31 -10.42 2.84
N LYS A 131 -10.22 -9.81 2.09
CA LYS A 131 -10.26 -9.96 0.64
C LYS A 131 -9.13 -9.16 0.02
N THR A 132 -8.56 -9.68 -1.06
CA THR A 132 -7.41 -9.04 -1.72
C THR A 132 -7.65 -8.86 -3.21
N LEU A 133 -6.98 -7.85 -3.77
CA LEU A 133 -6.91 -7.61 -5.22
C LEU A 133 -5.46 -7.28 -5.56
N THR A 134 -5.02 -7.69 -6.74
CA THR A 134 -3.75 -7.19 -7.28
C THR A 134 -4.01 -5.89 -8.02
N SER A 135 -2.94 -5.14 -8.30
CA SER A 135 -3.06 -3.93 -9.12
C SER A 135 -3.55 -4.28 -10.54
N ASN A 136 -3.11 -5.41 -11.09
CA ASN A 136 -3.58 -5.87 -12.39
C ASN A 136 -5.08 -6.13 -12.39
N GLU A 137 -5.58 -6.79 -11.35
CA GLU A 137 -7.01 -7.04 -11.23
C GLU A 137 -7.80 -5.74 -11.12
N LEU A 138 -7.27 -4.77 -10.40
CA LEU A 138 -7.92 -3.47 -10.28
C LEU A 138 -7.95 -2.76 -11.63
N ILE A 139 -6.83 -2.74 -12.36
CA ILE A 139 -6.75 -2.13 -13.68
C ILE A 139 -7.75 -2.76 -14.63
N ALA A 140 -7.89 -4.08 -14.58
CA ALA A 140 -8.82 -4.82 -15.45
C ALA A 140 -10.28 -4.47 -15.21
N LYS A 141 -10.61 -3.97 -14.02
CA LYS A 141 -11.98 -3.56 -13.67
C LYS A 141 -12.29 -2.11 -14.04
N MET A 142 -11.29 -1.36 -14.44
CA MET A 142 -11.45 0.06 -14.74
C MET A 142 -12.02 0.30 -16.14
#